data_f833a4cd76d0919ea147a06bf70d9d63
#
_entry.id   f833a4cd76d0919ea147a06bf70d9d63
#
_cell.length_a   1.000
_cell.length_b   1.000
_cell.length_c   1.000
_cell.angle_alpha   90.00
_cell.angle_beta   90.00
_cell.angle_gamma   90.00
#
_symmetry.space_group_name_H-M   'P 1'
#
loop_
_entity.id
_entity.type
_entity.pdbx_description
1 polymer ?
#
loop_
_entity_poly.entity_id
_entity_poly.type
_entity_poly.pdbx_seq_one_letter_code
_entity_poly.pdbx_strand_id
1 'polypeptide(L)'
;MKRIGNLYEKVCSIENLQLADEKARKGKLRTYGVIEHDKKREVNLLKLRETLLNGTFHTSKYDVFTIYEPKEREIYRLPYFPDRILHHAIMNVLEPIWVSTFTADTYSCIKNRGIHAAAKKVKQALREDPEGTTFCLKLDIRKFYPSINHDVLKSILRRKLKDKRLLCLLDEIIDSADGVPIGNYLSQYFANLYLTYFDHWIKEQKRVKHYFRYADDIVILASDKSYLHSLMGEIRAYLGDLKLEVKGNWQVFPVAARGIDFVGYVFFHTHTRMRKGIKKTFCRRLAKLNKRKRRSEEHTSE
;
A
#
# COMPACT_ATOMS: atom_id res chain seq x y z
N MET A 1 10.91 -16.96 -15.47
CA MET A 1 9.78 -16.01 -15.69
C MET A 1 10.10 -15.10 -16.86
N LYS A 2 9.18 -14.89 -17.83
CA LYS A 2 9.43 -14.02 -19.01
C LYS A 2 9.42 -12.55 -18.59
N ARG A 3 10.50 -11.80 -18.87
CA ARG A 3 10.61 -10.36 -18.60
C ARG A 3 9.92 -9.54 -19.69
N ILE A 4 9.27 -8.45 -19.32
CA ILE A 4 8.47 -7.57 -20.18
C ILE A 4 9.30 -6.32 -20.54
N GLY A 5 9.29 -5.94 -21.82
CA GLY A 5 9.93 -4.73 -22.35
C GLY A 5 8.99 -3.92 -23.22
N ASN A 6 9.51 -2.88 -23.87
CA ASN A 6 8.77 -1.97 -24.76
C ASN A 6 7.60 -1.28 -24.05
N LEU A 7 7.83 -0.85 -22.82
CA LEU A 7 6.84 -0.19 -21.97
C LEU A 7 7.08 1.33 -21.88
N TYR A 8 8.33 1.77 -22.03
CA TYR A 8 8.70 3.17 -21.86
C TYR A 8 7.94 4.11 -22.79
N GLU A 9 7.84 3.77 -24.06
CA GLU A 9 7.10 4.58 -25.04
C GLU A 9 5.62 4.69 -24.71
N LYS A 10 5.03 3.62 -24.14
CA LYS A 10 3.66 3.64 -23.64
C LYS A 10 3.51 4.59 -22.43
N VAL A 11 4.50 4.66 -21.55
CA VAL A 11 4.51 5.60 -20.44
C VAL A 11 4.58 7.03 -20.95
N CYS A 12 5.41 7.29 -21.98
CA CYS A 12 5.67 8.63 -22.55
C CYS A 12 4.62 9.08 -23.58
N SER A 13 3.67 8.23 -23.99
CA SER A 13 2.68 8.63 -24.99
C SER A 13 1.80 9.75 -24.47
N ILE A 14 1.41 10.67 -25.36
CA ILE A 14 0.62 11.84 -24.95
C ILE A 14 -0.75 11.43 -24.42
N GLU A 15 -1.35 10.41 -25.00
CA GLU A 15 -2.64 9.86 -24.59
C GLU A 15 -2.54 9.29 -23.16
N ASN A 16 -1.44 8.62 -22.83
CA ASN A 16 -1.21 8.12 -21.49
C ASN A 16 -0.96 9.25 -20.48
N LEU A 17 -0.24 10.30 -20.86
CA LEU A 17 -0.02 11.47 -20.01
C LEU A 17 -1.32 12.23 -19.74
N GLN A 18 -2.19 12.37 -20.76
CA GLN A 18 -3.54 12.95 -20.60
C GLN A 18 -4.40 12.11 -19.64
N LEU A 19 -4.44 10.80 -19.84
CA LEU A 19 -5.15 9.87 -18.95
C LEU A 19 -4.59 9.91 -17.52
N ALA A 20 -3.27 10.04 -17.38
CA ALA A 20 -2.59 10.17 -16.09
C ALA A 20 -3.00 11.46 -15.36
N ASP A 21 -3.04 12.59 -16.07
CA ASP A 21 -3.51 13.85 -15.53
C ASP A 21 -4.98 13.77 -15.07
N GLU A 22 -5.86 13.17 -15.87
CA GLU A 22 -7.26 12.95 -15.51
C GLU A 22 -7.41 12.11 -14.22
N LYS A 23 -6.59 11.08 -14.06
CA LYS A 23 -6.59 10.25 -12.84
C LYS A 23 -5.99 10.98 -11.64
N ALA A 24 -4.90 11.73 -11.85
CA ALA A 24 -4.17 12.44 -10.82
C ALA A 24 -5.00 13.55 -10.15
N ARG A 25 -5.87 14.22 -10.93
CA ARG A 25 -6.71 15.34 -10.47
C ARG A 25 -7.97 14.94 -9.70
N LYS A 26 -8.36 13.65 -9.72
CA LYS A 26 -9.57 13.17 -9.03
C LYS A 26 -9.54 13.54 -7.54
N GLY A 27 -10.59 14.26 -7.10
CA GLY A 27 -10.71 14.77 -5.72
C GLY A 27 -9.76 15.93 -5.37
N LYS A 28 -9.08 16.54 -6.35
CA LYS A 28 -8.06 17.59 -6.14
C LYS A 28 -8.25 18.83 -7.03
N LEU A 29 -9.36 18.96 -7.73
CA LEU A 29 -9.62 20.03 -8.70
C LEU A 29 -9.43 21.45 -8.14
N ARG A 30 -9.62 21.63 -6.81
CA ARG A 30 -9.50 22.92 -6.14
C ARG A 30 -8.13 23.14 -5.48
N THR A 31 -7.15 22.23 -5.70
CA THR A 31 -5.81 22.42 -5.16
C THR A 31 -4.98 23.34 -6.04
N TYR A 32 -4.12 24.14 -5.41
CA TYR A 32 -3.24 25.11 -6.12
C TYR A 32 -2.48 24.46 -7.28
N GLY A 33 -1.86 23.30 -7.07
CA GLY A 33 -1.08 22.61 -8.10
C GLY A 33 -1.89 22.21 -9.33
N VAL A 34 -3.17 21.85 -9.19
CA VAL A 34 -4.06 21.54 -10.32
C VAL A 34 -4.45 22.84 -11.04
N ILE A 35 -4.83 23.89 -10.30
CA ILE A 35 -5.21 25.19 -10.87
C ILE A 35 -4.05 25.78 -11.68
N GLU A 36 -2.82 25.75 -11.16
CA GLU A 36 -1.65 26.25 -11.89
C GLU A 36 -1.33 25.40 -13.14
N HIS A 37 -1.47 24.08 -13.03
CA HIS A 37 -1.29 23.19 -14.17
C HIS A 37 -2.31 23.47 -15.28
N ASP A 38 -3.57 23.72 -14.94
CA ASP A 38 -4.67 23.93 -15.90
C ASP A 38 -4.47 25.19 -16.75
N LYS A 39 -3.76 26.21 -16.26
CA LYS A 39 -3.43 27.42 -17.04
C LYS A 39 -2.59 27.13 -18.29
N LYS A 40 -1.81 26.04 -18.28
CA LYS A 40 -0.90 25.64 -19.37
C LYS A 40 -0.88 24.12 -19.55
N ARG A 41 -2.03 23.46 -19.41
CA ARG A 41 -2.17 21.99 -19.35
C ARG A 41 -1.48 21.30 -20.53
N GLU A 42 -1.80 21.68 -21.75
CA GLU A 42 -1.26 21.05 -22.97
C GLU A 42 0.26 21.24 -23.08
N VAL A 43 0.70 22.49 -22.87
CA VAL A 43 2.13 22.83 -22.89
C VAL A 43 2.91 22.03 -21.84
N ASN A 44 2.36 21.92 -20.65
CA ASN A 44 2.97 21.14 -19.57
C ASN A 44 3.07 19.64 -19.93
N LEU A 45 2.03 19.05 -20.50
CA LEU A 45 2.05 17.64 -20.90
C LEU A 45 3.05 17.38 -22.03
N LEU A 46 3.12 18.27 -23.03
CA LEU A 46 4.14 18.18 -24.08
C LEU A 46 5.55 18.33 -23.54
N LYS A 47 5.79 19.28 -22.63
CA LYS A 47 7.09 19.46 -21.97
C LYS A 47 7.47 18.22 -21.16
N LEU A 48 6.54 17.63 -20.40
CA LEU A 48 6.81 16.39 -19.66
C LEU A 48 7.19 15.25 -20.62
N ARG A 49 6.44 15.09 -21.72
CA ARG A 49 6.75 14.10 -22.75
C ARG A 49 8.16 14.29 -23.32
N GLU A 50 8.51 15.50 -23.68
CA GLU A 50 9.84 15.84 -24.20
C GLU A 50 10.94 15.51 -23.18
N THR A 51 10.79 15.91 -21.93
CA THR A 51 11.71 15.61 -20.83
C THR A 51 11.91 14.11 -20.67
N LEU A 52 10.85 13.32 -20.74
CA LEU A 52 10.91 11.86 -20.69
C LEU A 52 11.64 11.27 -21.91
N LEU A 53 11.27 11.71 -23.13
CA LEU A 53 11.90 11.21 -24.35
C LEU A 53 13.40 11.50 -24.39
N ASN A 54 13.82 12.64 -23.87
CA ASN A 54 15.23 13.03 -23.79
C ASN A 54 15.97 12.37 -22.60
N GLY A 55 15.24 11.69 -21.69
CA GLY A 55 15.84 11.07 -20.51
C GLY A 55 16.39 12.05 -19.47
N THR A 56 15.86 13.28 -19.46
CA THR A 56 16.31 14.38 -18.59
C THR A 56 15.35 14.64 -17.42
N PHE A 57 14.46 13.71 -17.14
CA PHE A 57 13.56 13.82 -16.00
C PHE A 57 14.32 13.62 -14.69
N HIS A 58 14.10 14.53 -13.75
CA HIS A 58 14.53 14.42 -12.35
C HIS A 58 13.33 14.66 -11.43
N THR A 59 13.24 13.87 -10.38
CA THR A 59 12.21 14.02 -9.36
C THR A 59 12.35 15.38 -8.68
N SER A 60 11.22 16.09 -8.56
CA SER A 60 11.20 17.41 -7.90
C SER A 60 11.55 17.30 -6.41
N LYS A 61 11.97 18.42 -5.83
CA LYS A 61 12.20 18.49 -4.39
C LYS A 61 10.93 18.19 -3.60
N TYR A 62 11.06 17.35 -2.60
CA TYR A 62 9.96 17.01 -1.69
C TYR A 62 9.66 18.18 -0.74
N ASP A 63 8.36 18.39 -0.54
CA ASP A 63 7.86 19.15 0.60
C ASP A 63 7.52 18.14 1.71
N VAL A 64 8.30 18.18 2.80
CA VAL A 64 8.23 17.21 3.90
C VAL A 64 7.54 17.85 5.09
N PHE A 65 6.50 17.18 5.61
CA PHE A 65 5.79 17.60 6.80
C PHE A 65 5.36 16.41 7.65
N THR A 66 5.23 16.64 8.95
CA THR A 66 4.85 15.59 9.90
C THR A 66 3.36 15.64 10.20
N ILE A 67 2.72 14.48 10.19
CA ILE A 67 1.37 14.28 10.71
C ILE A 67 1.43 13.44 12.00
N TYR A 68 0.57 13.77 12.98
CA TYR A 68 0.59 13.14 14.31
C TYR A 68 -0.56 12.16 14.56
N GLU A 69 -1.56 12.08 13.68
CA GLU A 69 -2.70 11.19 13.83
C GLU A 69 -2.77 10.08 12.75
N PRO A 70 -2.99 8.82 13.16
CA PRO A 70 -3.04 8.23 14.51
C PRO A 70 -1.66 7.97 15.12
N LYS A 71 -0.59 8.17 14.37
CA LYS A 71 0.82 8.05 14.76
C LYS A 71 1.62 9.11 14.02
N GLU A 72 2.72 9.52 14.60
CA GLU A 72 3.69 10.39 13.95
C GLU A 72 4.24 9.74 12.68
N ARG A 73 4.17 10.50 11.58
CA ARG A 73 4.69 10.10 10.26
C ARG A 73 5.14 11.30 9.46
N GLU A 74 6.29 11.22 8.87
CA GLU A 74 6.74 12.15 7.84
C GLU A 74 6.04 11.82 6.51
N ILE A 75 5.47 12.84 5.90
CA ILE A 75 4.82 12.76 4.59
C ILE A 75 5.64 13.53 3.60
N TYR A 76 6.01 12.88 2.54
CA TYR A 76 6.80 13.41 1.43
C TYR A 76 5.86 13.76 0.28
N ARG A 77 5.64 15.04 0.05
CA ARG A 77 4.75 15.52 -0.98
C ARG A 77 5.53 16.03 -2.18
N LEU A 78 5.21 15.50 -3.36
CA LEU A 78 5.67 16.00 -4.65
C LEU A 78 4.66 16.98 -5.25
N PRO A 79 5.09 17.92 -6.10
CA PRO A 79 4.21 18.79 -6.84
C PRO A 79 3.23 17.99 -7.72
N TYR A 80 2.12 18.64 -8.09
CA TYR A 80 1.15 18.04 -8.99
C TYR A 80 1.77 17.76 -10.36
N PHE A 81 2.38 18.81 -10.95
CA PHE A 81 3.16 18.73 -12.17
C PHE A 81 4.64 18.96 -11.83
N PRO A 82 5.55 18.18 -12.38
CA PRO A 82 5.38 17.04 -13.29
C PRO A 82 5.14 15.69 -12.59
N ASP A 83 5.56 15.53 -11.33
CA ASP A 83 5.82 14.25 -10.66
C ASP A 83 4.55 13.42 -10.49
N ARG A 84 3.47 14.04 -9.96
CA ARG A 84 2.25 13.29 -9.70
C ARG A 84 1.62 12.75 -10.98
N ILE A 85 1.65 13.53 -12.08
CA ILE A 85 1.18 13.08 -13.40
C ILE A 85 2.04 11.92 -13.88
N LEU A 86 3.37 12.03 -13.78
CA LEU A 86 4.28 10.95 -14.18
C LEU A 86 4.03 9.66 -13.38
N HIS A 87 3.86 9.75 -12.07
CA HIS A 87 3.56 8.57 -11.25
C HIS A 87 2.28 7.86 -11.72
N HIS A 88 1.24 8.62 -12.09
CA HIS A 88 0.02 8.05 -12.67
C HIS A 88 0.26 7.47 -14.07
N ALA A 89 1.09 8.09 -14.90
CA ALA A 89 1.43 7.58 -16.22
C ALA A 89 2.18 6.23 -16.14
N ILE A 90 3.14 6.12 -15.24
CA ILE A 90 3.84 4.86 -14.95
C ILE A 90 2.84 3.81 -14.47
N MET A 91 1.95 4.15 -13.54
CA MET A 91 0.98 3.21 -12.99
C MET A 91 -0.08 2.77 -14.00
N ASN A 92 -0.49 3.61 -14.94
CA ASN A 92 -1.39 3.20 -16.02
C ASN A 92 -0.84 2.00 -16.81
N VAL A 93 0.48 1.93 -16.95
CA VAL A 93 1.17 0.86 -17.70
C VAL A 93 1.57 -0.30 -16.81
N LEU A 94 2.08 -0.04 -15.60
CA LEU A 94 2.69 -1.06 -14.75
C LEU A 94 1.72 -1.71 -13.75
N GLU A 95 0.62 -1.06 -13.36
CA GLU A 95 -0.33 -1.62 -12.39
C GLU A 95 -0.84 -3.01 -12.79
N PRO A 96 -1.31 -3.28 -14.04
CA PRO A 96 -1.77 -4.61 -14.43
C PRO A 96 -0.66 -5.66 -14.33
N ILE A 97 0.57 -5.26 -14.70
CA ILE A 97 1.75 -6.15 -14.66
C ILE A 97 2.09 -6.51 -13.22
N TRP A 98 2.14 -5.51 -12.33
CA TRP A 98 2.49 -5.71 -10.93
C TRP A 98 1.41 -6.46 -10.16
N VAL A 99 0.15 -6.09 -10.35
CA VAL A 99 -0.99 -6.77 -9.70
C VAL A 99 -1.06 -8.25 -10.08
N SER A 100 -0.68 -8.61 -11.32
CA SER A 100 -0.60 -10.02 -11.74
C SER A 100 0.49 -10.82 -11.03
N THR A 101 1.44 -10.15 -10.35
CA THR A 101 2.49 -10.82 -9.57
C THR A 101 2.13 -10.99 -8.09
N PHE A 102 1.14 -10.26 -7.59
CA PHE A 102 0.74 -10.32 -6.19
C PHE A 102 -0.11 -11.55 -5.91
N THR A 103 0.10 -12.18 -4.75
CA THR A 103 -0.76 -13.26 -4.29
C THR A 103 -2.18 -12.75 -4.02
N ALA A 104 -3.16 -13.66 -3.98
CA ALA A 104 -4.55 -13.31 -3.67
C ALA A 104 -4.72 -12.76 -2.24
N ASP A 105 -3.74 -13.02 -1.37
CA ASP A 105 -3.74 -12.67 0.06
C ASP A 105 -3.04 -11.34 0.39
N THR A 106 -2.68 -10.55 -0.66
CA THR A 106 -2.16 -9.19 -0.57
C THR A 106 -3.30 -8.19 -0.77
N TYR A 107 -3.60 -7.35 0.23
CA TYR A 107 -4.83 -6.53 0.24
C TYR A 107 -4.62 -5.02 0.20
N SER A 108 -3.45 -4.50 0.51
CA SER A 108 -3.21 -3.06 0.56
C SER A 108 -3.06 -2.45 -0.82
N CYS A 109 -3.72 -1.30 -1.05
CA CYS A 109 -3.51 -0.44 -2.23
C CYS A 109 -3.73 -1.12 -3.60
N ILE A 110 -4.51 -2.17 -3.65
CA ILE A 110 -4.91 -2.88 -4.87
C ILE A 110 -6.41 -2.68 -5.08
N LYS A 111 -6.81 -2.33 -6.29
CA LYS A 111 -8.23 -2.17 -6.63
C LYS A 111 -9.01 -3.44 -6.28
N ASN A 112 -10.15 -3.28 -5.61
CA ASN A 112 -11.02 -4.36 -5.12
C ASN A 112 -10.41 -5.27 -4.04
N ARG A 113 -9.21 -4.98 -3.52
CA ARG A 113 -8.53 -5.73 -2.45
C ARG A 113 -8.24 -4.86 -1.23
N GLY A 114 -9.20 -4.03 -0.79
CA GLY A 114 -9.05 -3.17 0.39
C GLY A 114 -9.36 -3.87 1.71
N ILE A 115 -9.49 -3.07 2.77
CA ILE A 115 -9.77 -3.53 4.15
C ILE A 115 -11.00 -4.45 4.25
N HIS A 116 -12.05 -4.18 3.46
CA HIS A 116 -13.26 -5.00 3.47
C HIS A 116 -13.05 -6.38 2.84
N ALA A 117 -12.23 -6.47 1.78
CA ALA A 117 -11.87 -7.75 1.16
C ALA A 117 -11.01 -8.59 2.12
N ALA A 118 -10.02 -7.97 2.79
CA ALA A 118 -9.23 -8.63 3.82
C ALA A 118 -10.11 -9.13 4.97
N ALA A 119 -10.99 -8.27 5.50
CA ALA A 119 -11.93 -8.63 6.58
C ALA A 119 -12.86 -9.79 6.20
N LYS A 120 -13.38 -9.79 4.95
CA LYS A 120 -14.22 -10.88 4.43
C LYS A 120 -13.46 -12.20 4.41
N LYS A 121 -12.20 -12.19 3.96
CA LYS A 121 -11.37 -13.40 3.88
C LYS A 121 -10.98 -13.94 5.24
N VAL A 122 -10.62 -13.09 6.21
CA VAL A 122 -10.37 -13.53 7.59
C VAL A 122 -11.63 -14.15 8.20
N LYS A 123 -12.80 -13.52 8.07
CA LYS A 123 -14.08 -14.08 8.54
C LYS A 123 -14.38 -15.43 7.90
N GLN A 124 -14.15 -15.55 6.60
CA GLN A 124 -14.35 -16.78 5.85
C GLN A 124 -13.48 -17.90 6.40
N ALA A 125 -12.16 -17.65 6.59
CA ALA A 125 -11.22 -18.63 7.12
C ALA A 125 -11.63 -19.13 8.52
N LEU A 126 -12.00 -18.21 9.42
CA LEU A 126 -12.40 -18.54 10.79
C LEU A 126 -13.69 -19.36 10.83
N ARG A 127 -14.62 -19.15 9.90
CA ARG A 127 -15.89 -19.88 9.84
C ARG A 127 -15.72 -21.25 9.19
N GLU A 128 -14.94 -21.36 8.12
CA GLU A 128 -14.82 -22.55 7.29
C GLU A 128 -13.79 -23.55 7.83
N ASP A 129 -12.82 -23.08 8.63
CA ASP A 129 -11.77 -23.90 9.18
C ASP A 129 -11.45 -23.50 10.64
N PRO A 130 -12.38 -23.70 11.60
CA PRO A 130 -12.18 -23.32 13.00
C PRO A 130 -10.96 -24.01 13.65
N GLU A 131 -10.76 -25.29 13.35
CA GLU A 131 -9.63 -26.09 13.87
C GLU A 131 -8.29 -25.62 13.30
N GLY A 132 -8.21 -25.37 11.99
CA GLY A 132 -7.02 -24.87 11.31
C GLY A 132 -6.69 -23.41 11.62
N THR A 133 -7.56 -22.69 12.36
CA THR A 133 -7.40 -21.27 12.72
C THR A 133 -7.39 -21.03 14.23
N THR A 134 -7.06 -22.06 15.03
CA THR A 134 -7.02 -22.00 16.51
C THR A 134 -6.03 -20.97 17.03
N PHE A 135 -4.84 -20.87 16.44
CA PHE A 135 -3.79 -19.92 16.80
C PHE A 135 -3.53 -18.90 15.71
N CYS A 136 -3.16 -17.70 16.14
CA CYS A 136 -2.76 -16.60 15.29
C CYS A 136 -1.33 -16.18 15.57
N LEU A 137 -0.48 -16.17 14.53
CA LEU A 137 0.75 -15.40 14.51
C LEU A 137 0.45 -14.03 13.90
N LYS A 138 0.67 -13.00 14.71
CA LYS A 138 0.57 -11.61 14.26
C LYS A 138 1.92 -10.94 14.33
N LEU A 139 2.33 -10.32 13.24
CA LEU A 139 3.59 -9.58 13.15
C LEU A 139 3.43 -8.31 12.29
N ASP A 140 4.34 -7.38 12.48
CA ASP A 140 4.42 -6.09 11.80
C ASP A 140 5.90 -5.80 11.51
N ILE A 141 6.21 -5.18 10.37
CA ILE A 141 7.57 -4.85 9.98
C ILE A 141 7.94 -3.47 10.56
N ARG A 142 9.15 -3.38 11.12
CA ARG A 142 9.63 -2.15 11.74
C ARG A 142 9.92 -1.10 10.66
N LYS A 143 9.34 0.10 10.80
CA LYS A 143 9.56 1.25 9.89
C LYS A 143 9.55 0.84 8.40
N PHE A 144 8.58 0.02 7.98
CA PHE A 144 8.59 -0.68 6.69
C PHE A 144 9.00 0.21 5.51
N TYR A 145 8.28 1.31 5.25
CA TYR A 145 8.58 2.19 4.12
C TYR A 145 9.99 2.82 4.17
N PRO A 146 10.45 3.38 5.28
CA PRO A 146 11.83 3.89 5.39
C PRO A 146 12.91 2.81 5.32
N SER A 147 12.58 1.55 5.66
CA SER A 147 13.54 0.45 5.68
C SER A 147 13.66 -0.29 4.34
N ILE A 148 12.90 0.08 3.33
CA ILE A 148 13.00 -0.53 2.00
C ILE A 148 14.37 -0.19 1.39
N ASN A 149 15.18 -1.22 1.16
CA ASN A 149 16.50 -1.08 0.54
C ASN A 149 16.35 -0.95 -0.98
N HIS A 150 16.97 0.09 -1.57
CA HIS A 150 16.85 0.42 -2.98
C HIS A 150 17.41 -0.68 -3.90
N ASP A 151 18.58 -1.24 -3.58
CA ASP A 151 19.19 -2.28 -4.42
C ASP A 151 18.33 -3.54 -4.49
N VAL A 152 17.76 -3.93 -3.35
CA VAL A 152 16.81 -5.05 -3.28
C VAL A 152 15.57 -4.74 -4.11
N LEU A 153 14.96 -3.55 -3.95
CA LEU A 153 13.77 -3.14 -4.72
C LEU A 153 14.07 -3.12 -6.22
N LYS A 154 15.18 -2.50 -6.63
CA LYS A 154 15.63 -2.46 -8.02
C LYS A 154 15.86 -3.87 -8.59
N SER A 155 16.44 -4.79 -7.80
CA SER A 155 16.62 -6.18 -8.21
C SER A 155 15.27 -6.89 -8.46
N ILE A 156 14.29 -6.65 -7.58
CA ILE A 156 12.93 -7.19 -7.71
C ILE A 156 12.25 -6.69 -8.99
N LEU A 157 12.33 -5.39 -9.28
CA LEU A 157 11.78 -4.80 -10.51
C LEU A 157 12.39 -5.45 -11.77
N ARG A 158 13.70 -5.67 -11.76
CA ARG A 158 14.45 -6.30 -12.89
C ARG A 158 14.12 -7.76 -13.12
N ARG A 159 13.55 -8.46 -12.14
CA ARG A 159 13.02 -9.82 -12.34
C ARG A 159 11.85 -9.85 -13.32
N LYS A 160 11.03 -8.79 -13.37
CA LYS A 160 9.83 -8.71 -14.21
C LYS A 160 10.01 -7.82 -15.44
N LEU A 161 10.79 -6.75 -15.31
CA LEU A 161 10.99 -5.75 -16.35
C LEU A 161 12.38 -5.89 -17.00
N LYS A 162 12.46 -5.67 -18.32
CA LYS A 162 13.71 -5.62 -19.10
C LYS A 162 13.90 -4.32 -19.89
N ASP A 163 12.93 -3.40 -19.82
CA ASP A 163 12.97 -2.11 -20.51
C ASP A 163 13.97 -1.18 -19.80
N LYS A 164 15.12 -0.97 -20.42
CA LYS A 164 16.23 -0.23 -19.81
C LYS A 164 15.85 1.22 -19.48
N ARG A 165 15.15 1.93 -20.42
CA ARG A 165 14.77 3.33 -20.22
C ARG A 165 13.77 3.46 -19.07
N LEU A 166 12.78 2.54 -19.01
CA LEU A 166 11.82 2.53 -17.90
C LEU A 166 12.49 2.20 -16.56
N LEU A 167 13.44 1.26 -16.56
CA LEU A 167 14.18 0.92 -15.33
C LEU A 167 15.04 2.10 -14.85
N CYS A 168 15.69 2.84 -15.73
CA CYS A 168 16.43 4.06 -15.35
C CYS A 168 15.49 5.12 -14.74
N LEU A 169 14.30 5.32 -15.32
CA LEU A 169 13.30 6.24 -14.77
C LEU A 169 12.80 5.79 -13.37
N LEU A 170 12.55 4.49 -13.20
CA LEU A 170 12.14 3.95 -11.90
C LEU A 170 13.28 4.06 -10.86
N ASP A 171 14.54 3.83 -11.27
CA ASP A 171 15.70 3.99 -10.40
C ASP A 171 15.85 5.45 -9.93
N GLU A 172 15.70 6.44 -10.82
CA GLU A 172 15.69 7.87 -10.49
C GLU A 172 14.63 8.19 -9.41
N ILE A 173 13.39 7.69 -9.59
CA ILE A 173 12.31 7.92 -8.63
C ILE A 173 12.58 7.21 -7.30
N ILE A 174 13.16 6.01 -7.32
CA ILE A 174 13.50 5.25 -6.09
C ILE A 174 14.60 5.97 -5.33
N ASP A 175 15.64 6.46 -6.02
CA ASP A 175 16.79 7.11 -5.40
C ASP A 175 16.51 8.55 -4.94
N SER A 176 15.33 9.09 -5.25
CA SER A 176 14.98 10.49 -4.91
C SER A 176 14.79 10.76 -3.41
N ALA A 177 14.68 9.73 -2.57
CA ALA A 177 14.56 9.84 -1.12
C ALA A 177 15.02 8.55 -0.44
N ASP A 178 15.37 8.61 0.85
CA ASP A 178 15.70 7.42 1.64
C ASP A 178 14.50 6.47 1.78
N GLY A 179 14.74 5.18 1.58
CA GLY A 179 13.68 4.18 1.57
C GLY A 179 12.65 4.45 0.48
N VAL A 180 11.37 4.29 0.81
CA VAL A 180 10.25 4.61 -0.08
C VAL A 180 9.34 5.62 0.61
N PRO A 181 9.26 6.87 0.10
CA PRO A 181 8.63 7.98 0.80
C PRO A 181 7.10 7.80 0.92
N ILE A 182 6.56 8.03 2.11
CA ILE A 182 5.12 8.01 2.35
C ILE A 182 4.48 9.27 1.75
N GLY A 183 3.50 9.08 0.87
CA GLY A 183 2.79 10.18 0.20
C GLY A 183 2.82 10.10 -1.32
N ASN A 184 3.72 9.33 -1.90
CA ASN A 184 3.80 9.10 -3.32
C ASN A 184 2.92 7.93 -3.76
N TYR A 185 2.34 8.03 -4.93
CA TYR A 185 1.46 6.99 -5.48
C TYR A 185 2.20 5.68 -5.77
N LEU A 186 3.41 5.75 -6.34
CA LEU A 186 4.26 4.59 -6.61
C LEU A 186 4.72 3.86 -5.35
N SER A 187 4.93 4.58 -4.26
CA SER A 187 5.46 4.03 -3.01
C SER A 187 4.66 2.84 -2.48
N GLN A 188 3.35 2.90 -2.62
CA GLN A 188 2.45 1.84 -2.17
C GLN A 188 2.64 0.54 -2.97
N TYR A 189 2.89 0.66 -4.27
CA TYR A 189 3.14 -0.48 -5.14
C TYR A 189 4.56 -1.01 -4.96
N PHE A 190 5.56 -0.15 -4.79
CA PHE A 190 6.91 -0.56 -4.45
C PHE A 190 6.96 -1.36 -3.15
N ALA A 191 6.23 -0.92 -2.13
CA ALA A 191 6.11 -1.63 -0.87
C ALA A 191 5.46 -3.02 -1.04
N ASN A 192 4.42 -3.15 -1.85
CA ASN A 192 3.81 -4.44 -2.16
C ASN A 192 4.75 -5.34 -2.97
N LEU A 193 5.45 -4.78 -3.98
CA LEU A 193 6.42 -5.52 -4.79
C LEU A 193 7.59 -6.06 -3.96
N TYR A 194 8.05 -5.27 -2.99
CA TYR A 194 9.15 -5.65 -2.12
C TYR A 194 8.89 -6.96 -1.36
N LEU A 195 7.64 -7.18 -0.95
CA LEU A 195 7.23 -8.38 -0.23
C LEU A 195 6.59 -9.46 -1.13
N THR A 196 6.50 -9.25 -2.44
CA THR A 196 5.82 -10.18 -3.34
C THR A 196 6.41 -11.59 -3.27
N TYR A 197 7.75 -11.72 -3.33
CA TYR A 197 8.39 -13.03 -3.30
C TYR A 197 8.36 -13.67 -1.90
N PHE A 198 8.28 -12.87 -0.85
CA PHE A 198 7.99 -13.34 0.50
C PHE A 198 6.57 -13.92 0.58
N ASP A 199 5.56 -13.25 -0.01
CA ASP A 199 4.20 -13.77 -0.06
C ASP A 199 4.13 -15.12 -0.78
N HIS A 200 4.81 -15.23 -1.94
CA HIS A 200 4.91 -16.50 -2.68
C HIS A 200 5.62 -17.58 -1.87
N TRP A 201 6.72 -17.24 -1.19
CA TRP A 201 7.43 -18.18 -0.33
C TRP A 201 6.53 -18.74 0.79
N ILE A 202 5.77 -17.87 1.48
CA ILE A 202 4.80 -18.26 2.50
C ILE A 202 3.73 -19.21 1.92
N LYS A 203 3.20 -18.88 0.74
CA LYS A 203 2.09 -19.63 0.14
C LYS A 203 2.54 -20.92 -0.55
N GLU A 204 3.61 -20.90 -1.30
CA GLU A 204 4.01 -21.98 -2.21
C GLU A 204 5.02 -22.92 -1.55
N GLN A 205 6.02 -22.40 -0.82
CA GLN A 205 7.06 -23.23 -0.18
C GLN A 205 6.65 -23.63 1.22
N LYS A 206 6.17 -22.70 2.04
CA LYS A 206 5.70 -23.01 3.41
C LYS A 206 4.27 -23.55 3.42
N ARG A 207 3.54 -23.48 2.32
CA ARG A 207 2.18 -23.99 2.13
C ARG A 207 1.21 -23.51 3.22
N VAL A 208 1.41 -22.26 3.70
CA VAL A 208 0.53 -21.66 4.71
C VAL A 208 -0.86 -21.48 4.12
N LYS A 209 -1.86 -22.16 4.68
CA LYS A 209 -3.25 -22.09 4.21
C LYS A 209 -3.87 -20.72 4.46
N HIS A 210 -3.76 -20.21 5.67
CA HIS A 210 -4.39 -18.98 6.13
C HIS A 210 -3.35 -17.88 6.36
N TYR A 211 -3.10 -17.09 5.31
CA TYR A 211 -2.18 -15.97 5.28
C TYR A 211 -2.90 -14.71 4.82
N PHE A 212 -2.69 -13.59 5.51
CA PHE A 212 -3.30 -12.31 5.15
C PHE A 212 -2.29 -11.19 5.38
N ARG A 213 -2.02 -10.40 4.34
CA ARG A 213 -1.11 -9.24 4.43
C ARG A 213 -1.78 -7.94 4.00
N TYR A 214 -1.72 -6.95 4.87
CA TYR A 214 -2.13 -5.59 4.58
C TYR A 214 -0.94 -4.64 4.79
N ALA A 215 -0.22 -4.29 3.72
CA ALA A 215 1.08 -3.60 3.75
C ALA A 215 2.10 -4.37 4.62
N ASP A 216 2.47 -3.82 5.76
CA ASP A 216 3.38 -4.38 6.77
C ASP A 216 2.70 -5.21 7.86
N ASP A 217 1.38 -5.17 7.94
CA ASP A 217 0.59 -5.93 8.94
C ASP A 217 0.28 -7.33 8.40
N ILE A 218 0.83 -8.36 9.05
CA ILE A 218 0.76 -9.76 8.61
C ILE A 218 0.07 -10.60 9.68
N VAL A 219 -0.88 -11.43 9.23
CA VAL A 219 -1.62 -12.40 10.04
C VAL A 219 -1.50 -13.78 9.40
N ILE A 220 -1.09 -14.77 10.19
CA ILE A 220 -1.01 -16.19 9.82
C ILE A 220 -1.80 -17.00 10.83
N LEU A 221 -2.65 -17.91 10.38
CA LEU A 221 -3.43 -18.77 11.25
C LEU A 221 -3.04 -20.23 11.03
N ALA A 222 -2.98 -21.01 12.14
CA ALA A 222 -2.74 -22.45 12.11
C ALA A 222 -3.36 -23.12 13.32
N SER A 223 -3.43 -24.46 13.29
CA SER A 223 -3.89 -25.30 14.41
C SER A 223 -2.82 -25.50 15.48
N ASP A 224 -1.53 -25.34 15.12
CA ASP A 224 -0.40 -25.60 16.01
C ASP A 224 0.39 -24.34 16.35
N LYS A 225 0.52 -24.08 17.65
CA LYS A 225 1.27 -22.95 18.18
C LYS A 225 2.79 -23.12 17.96
N SER A 226 3.32 -24.33 18.11
CA SER A 226 4.76 -24.62 17.95
C SER A 226 5.20 -24.41 16.50
N TYR A 227 4.35 -24.83 15.54
CA TYR A 227 4.56 -24.56 14.12
C TYR A 227 4.67 -23.05 13.85
N LEU A 228 3.78 -22.23 14.42
CA LEU A 228 3.81 -20.77 14.22
C LEU A 228 5.07 -20.13 14.81
N HIS A 229 5.58 -20.64 15.93
CA HIS A 229 6.87 -20.18 16.50
C HIS A 229 8.06 -20.55 15.60
N SER A 230 8.09 -21.78 15.08
CA SER A 230 9.13 -22.21 14.14
C SER A 230 9.09 -21.37 12.85
N LEU A 231 7.90 -21.21 12.28
CA LEU A 231 7.69 -20.39 11.08
C LEU A 231 8.13 -18.94 11.29
N MET A 232 7.94 -18.38 12.49
CA MET A 232 8.39 -17.03 12.82
C MET A 232 9.91 -16.89 12.76
N GLY A 233 10.65 -17.91 13.17
CA GLY A 233 12.12 -17.95 13.01
C GLY A 233 12.54 -17.85 11.54
N GLU A 234 11.89 -18.62 10.67
CA GLU A 234 12.15 -18.62 9.24
C GLU A 234 11.72 -17.30 8.57
N ILE A 235 10.59 -16.73 8.99
CA ILE A 235 10.13 -15.40 8.54
C ILE A 235 11.17 -14.33 8.85
N ARG A 236 11.75 -14.34 10.06
CA ARG A 236 12.81 -13.40 10.44
C ARG A 236 14.04 -13.52 9.56
N ALA A 237 14.48 -14.75 9.28
CA ALA A 237 15.60 -15.00 8.39
C ALA A 237 15.33 -14.44 6.99
N TYR A 238 14.19 -14.79 6.39
CA TYR A 238 13.80 -14.31 5.05
C TYR A 238 13.71 -12.78 4.97
N LEU A 239 13.05 -12.14 5.95
CA LEU A 239 12.94 -10.68 6.00
C LEU A 239 14.30 -10.01 6.25
N GLY A 240 15.20 -10.66 7.02
CA GLY A 240 16.58 -10.22 7.20
C GLY A 240 17.37 -10.19 5.88
N ASP A 241 17.20 -11.18 5.00
CA ASP A 241 17.78 -11.19 3.66
C ASP A 241 17.27 -10.02 2.80
N LEU A 242 16.01 -9.61 3.02
CA LEU A 242 15.42 -8.42 2.43
C LEU A 242 15.82 -7.11 3.16
N LYS A 243 16.73 -7.13 4.12
CA LYS A 243 17.11 -5.96 4.94
C LYS A 243 15.96 -5.35 5.74
N LEU A 244 14.97 -6.17 6.11
CA LEU A 244 13.83 -5.79 6.93
C LEU A 244 13.90 -6.41 8.32
N GLU A 245 13.38 -5.71 9.31
CA GLU A 245 13.29 -6.16 10.70
C GLU A 245 11.83 -6.30 11.15
N VAL A 246 11.50 -7.43 11.78
CA VAL A 246 10.19 -7.60 12.44
C VAL A 246 10.17 -6.83 13.74
N LYS A 247 9.07 -6.13 14.04
CA LYS A 247 8.88 -5.47 15.35
C LYS A 247 8.93 -6.48 16.48
N GLY A 248 9.54 -6.08 17.60
CA GLY A 248 9.68 -6.94 18.79
C GLY A 248 8.35 -7.36 19.45
N ASN A 249 7.25 -6.72 19.12
CA ASN A 249 5.92 -6.98 19.66
C ASN A 249 5.08 -8.00 18.86
N TRP A 250 5.70 -8.84 18.02
CA TRP A 250 5.03 -9.95 17.36
C TRP A 250 4.51 -10.96 18.41
N GLN A 251 3.45 -11.69 18.10
CA GLN A 251 2.79 -12.57 19.06
C GLN A 251 2.18 -13.80 18.40
N VAL A 252 2.24 -14.93 19.11
CA VAL A 252 1.42 -16.11 18.83
C VAL A 252 0.43 -16.29 19.97
N PHE A 253 -0.86 -16.35 19.67
CA PHE A 253 -1.92 -16.42 20.66
C PHE A 253 -3.13 -17.22 20.17
N PRO A 254 -3.94 -17.80 21.10
CA PRO A 254 -5.20 -18.43 20.75
C PRO A 254 -6.22 -17.38 20.28
N VAL A 255 -6.86 -17.64 19.13
CA VAL A 255 -7.86 -16.72 18.55
C VAL A 255 -9.08 -16.53 19.47
N ALA A 256 -9.52 -17.63 20.12
CA ALA A 256 -10.66 -17.60 21.03
C ALA A 256 -10.45 -16.69 22.24
N ALA A 257 -9.22 -16.63 22.77
CA ALA A 257 -8.90 -15.86 23.99
C ALA A 257 -8.84 -14.35 23.72
N ARG A 258 -8.30 -13.94 22.56
CA ARG A 258 -7.95 -12.53 22.34
C ARG A 258 -8.62 -11.90 21.10
N GLY A 259 -8.92 -12.71 20.09
CA GLY A 259 -9.32 -12.24 18.78
C GLY A 259 -8.17 -11.65 17.95
N ILE A 260 -8.35 -11.59 16.66
CA ILE A 260 -7.36 -11.09 15.70
C ILE A 260 -7.63 -9.62 15.42
N ASP A 261 -6.78 -8.72 15.92
CA ASP A 261 -6.84 -7.29 15.60
C ASP A 261 -6.18 -7.03 14.23
N PHE A 262 -6.98 -6.86 13.19
CA PHE A 262 -6.52 -6.66 11.81
C PHE A 262 -7.46 -5.73 11.04
N VAL A 263 -6.92 -4.88 10.19
CA VAL A 263 -7.62 -3.93 9.30
C VAL A 263 -8.77 -3.15 9.96
N GLY A 264 -8.63 -2.83 11.24
CA GLY A 264 -9.62 -2.02 11.97
C GLY A 264 -10.73 -2.81 12.68
N TYR A 265 -10.67 -4.14 12.62
CA TYR A 265 -11.59 -5.07 13.28
C TYR A 265 -10.85 -6.00 14.24
N VAL A 266 -11.59 -6.61 15.16
CA VAL A 266 -11.15 -7.73 16.00
C VAL A 266 -12.03 -8.92 15.69
N PHE A 267 -11.43 -9.97 15.12
CA PHE A 267 -12.12 -11.16 14.63
C PHE A 267 -12.02 -12.30 15.64
N PHE A 268 -13.14 -12.93 15.91
CA PHE A 268 -13.27 -14.21 16.66
C PHE A 268 -13.96 -15.24 15.79
N HIS A 269 -13.92 -16.51 16.13
CA HIS A 269 -14.65 -17.54 15.40
C HIS A 269 -16.15 -17.28 15.39
N THR A 270 -16.72 -16.80 16.50
CA THR A 270 -18.15 -16.59 16.70
C THR A 270 -18.65 -15.23 16.24
N HIS A 271 -17.79 -14.18 16.27
CA HIS A 271 -18.22 -12.81 16.00
C HIS A 271 -17.05 -11.91 15.56
N THR A 272 -17.40 -10.71 15.12
CA THR A 272 -16.42 -9.66 14.77
C THR A 272 -16.81 -8.36 15.45
N ARG A 273 -15.84 -7.68 16.03
CA ARG A 273 -16.02 -6.35 16.66
C ARG A 273 -15.23 -5.30 15.92
N MET A 274 -15.72 -4.08 15.90
CA MET A 274 -14.94 -2.90 15.49
C MET A 274 -13.84 -2.63 16.51
N ARG A 275 -12.64 -2.26 16.06
CA ARG A 275 -11.55 -1.83 16.96
C ARG A 275 -12.05 -0.69 17.87
N LYS A 276 -11.77 -0.76 19.17
CA LYS A 276 -12.26 0.18 20.18
C LYS A 276 -12.06 1.65 19.81
N GLY A 277 -10.88 2.01 19.28
CA GLY A 277 -10.58 3.39 18.85
C GLY A 277 -11.48 3.87 17.71
N ILE A 278 -11.71 3.01 16.69
CA ILE A 278 -12.59 3.33 15.56
C ILE A 278 -14.04 3.50 16.03
N LYS A 279 -14.54 2.58 16.88
CA LYS A 279 -15.89 2.67 17.48
C LYS A 279 -16.05 3.99 18.25
N LYS A 280 -15.08 4.35 19.09
CA LYS A 280 -15.13 5.59 19.89
C LYS A 280 -15.16 6.84 19.00
N THR A 281 -14.34 6.88 17.95
CA THR A 281 -14.32 7.99 16.97
C THR A 281 -15.65 8.10 16.21
N PHE A 282 -16.21 6.97 15.78
CA PHE A 282 -17.51 6.90 15.12
C PHE A 282 -18.62 7.45 16.03
N CYS A 283 -18.73 6.97 17.28
CA CYS A 283 -19.73 7.43 18.22
C CYS A 283 -19.64 8.95 18.50
N ARG A 284 -18.40 9.49 18.64
CA ARG A 284 -18.18 10.93 18.80
C ARG A 284 -18.65 11.75 17.58
N ARG A 285 -18.38 11.27 16.37
CA ARG A 285 -18.84 11.94 15.14
C ARG A 285 -20.34 11.92 15.01
N LEU A 286 -20.97 10.78 15.33
CA LEU A 286 -22.42 10.62 15.31
C LEU A 286 -23.10 11.58 16.31
N ALA A 287 -22.59 11.66 17.54
CA ALA A 287 -23.09 12.59 18.56
C ALA A 287 -23.01 14.07 18.10
N LYS A 288 -21.89 14.46 17.42
CA LYS A 288 -21.75 15.80 16.85
C LYS A 288 -22.77 16.09 15.74
N LEU A 289 -23.03 15.11 14.88
CA LEU A 289 -24.03 15.25 13.80
C LEU A 289 -25.44 15.40 14.36
N ASN A 290 -25.82 14.57 15.34
CA ASN A 290 -27.13 14.64 15.98
C ASN A 290 -27.33 16.02 16.71
N LYS A 291 -26.28 16.54 17.36
CA LYS A 291 -26.34 17.87 17.98
C LYS A 291 -26.52 18.99 16.95
N ARG A 292 -25.88 18.88 15.76
CA ARG A 292 -26.06 19.85 14.66
C ARG A 292 -27.47 19.79 14.10
N LYS A 293 -28.01 18.58 13.89
CA LYS A 293 -29.38 18.39 13.39
C LYS A 293 -30.42 19.02 14.34
N ARG A 294 -30.33 18.76 15.66
CA ARG A 294 -31.22 19.36 16.65
C ARG A 294 -31.18 20.90 16.63
N ARG A 295 -29.98 21.50 16.54
CA ARG A 295 -29.85 22.97 16.45
C ARG A 295 -30.46 23.56 15.18
N SER A 296 -30.35 22.86 14.01
CA SER A 296 -30.99 23.32 12.79
C SER A 296 -32.51 23.19 12.82
N GLU A 297 -33.06 22.21 13.54
CA GLU A 297 -34.50 22.02 13.73
C GLU A 297 -35.07 23.08 14.69
N GLU A 298 -34.32 23.47 15.77
CA GLU A 298 -34.69 24.55 16.67
C GLU A 298 -34.74 25.91 15.95
N HIS A 299 -33.82 26.21 15.02
CA HIS A 299 -33.81 27.47 14.25
C HIS A 299 -34.81 27.52 13.09
N THR A 300 -35.44 26.41 12.70
CA THR A 300 -36.50 26.39 11.66
C THR A 300 -37.91 26.41 12.24
N SER A 301 -38.05 26.40 13.56
CA SER A 301 -39.32 26.45 14.30
C SER A 301 -39.60 27.83 14.96
N GLU A 302 -38.75 28.80 14.76
CA GLU A 302 -38.96 30.24 15.01
C GLU A 302 -39.22 30.96 13.68
#